data_a00554c734b73141ea4772498bd4a8d6
#
_entry.id   a00554c734b73141ea4772498bd4a8d6
#
_cell.length_a   1.000
_cell.length_b   1.000
_cell.length_c   1.000
_cell.angle_alpha   90.00
_cell.angle_beta   90.00
_cell.angle_gamma   90.00
#
_symmetry.space_group_name_H-M   'P 1'
#
loop_
_entity.id
_entity.type
_entity.pdbx_description
1 polymer ?
#
loop_
_entity_poly.entity_id
_entity_poly.type
_entity_poly.pdbx_seq_one_letter_code
_entity_poly.pdbx_strand_id
1 'polypeptide(L)'
;SSAASDVYKRQVFLEPEGRYTNEMYVGGMSSSLPEDVQIAMYHTVPGLEHAKIVRNAYAIEYDCINPRQLLPSLEFKAIKNLFSGGQFNGSSGYEEAAAQGLIAGINAALRVQGKEELVLDRSESYIGVLIDDLVTKENHEPYRMMTSRAEYRLLLRQDNADLRLRKYGYRAGLISEEQYEALKVKEQRIQEEIERVENTYVGTSSNVNELLAEYGSTLLSGGSSLAELIRRPELNYKMLAEVDPKRPKLPEDVQEQVNINIKYDGYIKRQMKQVEQFKKMEEKKIPENINYDEIQSLRIEAKQKLNLYRPINIGQASRISGVSPADISVLLVYLGHK
;
A
#
# COMPACT_ATOMS: atom_id res chain seq x y z
N SER A 1 8.29 -4.65 -17.05
CA SER A 1 9.26 -3.63 -16.72
C SER A 1 9.34 -2.57 -17.82
N SER A 2 9.44 -1.32 -17.45
CA SER A 2 9.59 -0.16 -18.35
C SER A 2 10.84 -0.22 -19.26
N ALA A 3 11.69 -1.20 -19.11
CA ALA A 3 12.88 -1.42 -19.90
C ALA A 3 12.62 -1.97 -21.31
N ALA A 4 11.39 -2.39 -21.63
CA ALA A 4 11.09 -2.95 -22.96
C ALA A 4 10.82 -1.90 -24.03
N SER A 5 10.59 -0.64 -23.65
CA SER A 5 10.23 0.42 -24.61
C SER A 5 11.41 1.11 -25.30
N ASP A 6 12.64 0.90 -24.84
CA ASP A 6 13.82 1.56 -25.38
C ASP A 6 14.94 0.55 -25.69
N VAL A 7 14.65 -0.38 -26.58
CA VAL A 7 15.62 -1.38 -27.07
C VAL A 7 16.85 -0.72 -27.74
N TYR A 8 16.73 0.54 -28.15
CA TYR A 8 17.77 1.25 -28.88
C TYR A 8 18.64 2.20 -28.03
N LYS A 9 18.29 2.41 -26.76
CA LYS A 9 19.05 3.32 -25.87
C LYS A 9 19.20 2.72 -24.48
N ARG A 10 20.14 1.78 -24.34
CA ARG A 10 20.59 1.38 -23.01
C ARG A 10 21.66 2.37 -22.56
N GLN A 11 21.42 3.00 -21.43
CA GLN A 11 22.36 3.94 -20.83
C GLN A 11 23.12 3.25 -19.71
N VAL A 12 24.43 3.53 -19.66
CA VAL A 12 25.28 3.19 -18.54
C VAL A 12 25.51 4.48 -17.77
N PHE A 13 25.25 4.47 -16.48
CA PHE A 13 25.46 5.63 -15.60
C PHE A 13 26.79 5.48 -14.88
N LEU A 14 27.61 6.53 -14.91
CA LEU A 14 28.85 6.62 -14.17
C LEU A 14 28.66 7.62 -13.04
N GLU A 15 28.70 7.15 -11.81
CA GLU A 15 28.49 7.94 -10.61
C GLU A 15 29.75 7.94 -9.74
N PRO A 16 30.32 9.12 -9.38
CA PRO A 16 31.47 9.15 -8.49
C PRO A 16 31.17 8.52 -7.13
N GLU A 17 32.01 7.58 -6.70
CA GLU A 17 31.87 6.95 -5.37
C GLU A 17 32.19 7.91 -4.22
N GLY A 18 32.87 9.01 -4.52
CA GLY A 18 33.15 10.01 -3.53
C GLY A 18 33.96 11.21 -4.08
N ARG A 19 34.05 12.26 -3.26
CA ARG A 19 34.66 13.52 -3.64
C ARG A 19 36.18 13.45 -3.85
N TYR A 20 36.84 12.48 -3.21
CA TYR A 20 38.29 12.35 -3.16
C TYR A 20 38.80 11.02 -3.73
N THR A 21 38.02 10.35 -4.53
CA THR A 21 38.37 9.12 -5.23
C THR A 21 38.12 9.24 -6.72
N ASN A 22 38.86 8.49 -7.51
CA ASN A 22 38.64 8.33 -8.95
C ASN A 22 37.76 7.11 -9.26
N GLU A 23 37.27 6.42 -8.21
CA GLU A 23 36.35 5.27 -8.36
C GLU A 23 35.00 5.78 -8.82
N MET A 24 34.44 5.09 -9.81
CA MET A 24 33.11 5.34 -10.36
C MET A 24 32.25 4.11 -10.18
N TYR A 25 31.05 4.31 -9.64
CA TYR A 25 30.01 3.29 -9.69
C TYR A 25 29.43 3.22 -11.09
N VAL A 26 29.29 2.01 -11.63
CA VAL A 26 28.75 1.80 -12.97
C VAL A 26 27.35 1.20 -12.87
N GLY A 27 26.34 2.05 -13.00
CA GLY A 27 24.94 1.67 -13.00
C GLY A 27 24.47 1.14 -14.36
N GLY A 28 23.61 0.12 -14.34
CA GLY A 28 23.00 -0.44 -15.55
C GLY A 28 23.73 -1.64 -16.17
N MET A 29 24.84 -2.08 -15.57
CA MET A 29 25.64 -3.24 -16.04
C MET A 29 25.85 -4.32 -14.95
N SER A 30 24.93 -4.42 -13.98
CA SER A 30 25.00 -5.48 -12.96
C SER A 30 25.00 -6.85 -13.59
N SER A 31 25.89 -7.74 -13.16
CA SER A 31 26.09 -9.07 -13.72
C SER A 31 26.62 -10.01 -12.65
N SER A 32 26.33 -11.31 -12.79
CA SER A 32 26.91 -12.41 -12.01
C SER A 32 27.92 -13.24 -12.82
N LEU A 33 28.31 -12.74 -13.99
CA LEU A 33 29.27 -13.42 -14.86
C LEU A 33 30.66 -13.48 -14.22
N PRO A 34 31.52 -14.43 -14.64
CA PRO A 34 32.92 -14.48 -14.21
C PRO A 34 33.68 -13.17 -14.49
N GLU A 35 34.71 -12.91 -13.71
CA GLU A 35 35.48 -11.65 -13.76
C GLU A 35 36.03 -11.33 -15.15
N ASP A 36 36.63 -12.30 -15.82
CA ASP A 36 37.18 -12.15 -17.17
C ASP A 36 36.12 -11.74 -18.20
N VAL A 37 34.92 -12.32 -18.07
CA VAL A 37 33.78 -11.96 -18.92
C VAL A 37 33.25 -10.57 -18.59
N GLN A 38 33.22 -10.18 -17.31
CA GLN A 38 32.83 -8.82 -16.93
C GLN A 38 33.79 -7.79 -17.50
N ILE A 39 35.10 -8.01 -17.37
CA ILE A 39 36.13 -7.15 -17.95
C ILE A 39 35.92 -6.98 -19.45
N ALA A 40 35.80 -8.10 -20.18
CA ALA A 40 35.52 -8.08 -21.60
C ALA A 40 34.25 -7.32 -21.97
N MET A 41 33.16 -7.52 -21.20
CA MET A 41 31.88 -6.84 -21.39
C MET A 41 32.00 -5.33 -21.20
N TYR A 42 32.68 -4.87 -20.15
CA TYR A 42 32.85 -3.44 -19.88
C TYR A 42 33.69 -2.77 -20.96
N HIS A 43 34.76 -3.44 -21.49
CA HIS A 43 35.60 -2.92 -22.54
C HIS A 43 34.87 -2.80 -23.90
N THR A 44 33.69 -3.37 -24.07
CA THR A 44 32.89 -3.15 -25.29
C THR A 44 32.05 -1.87 -25.24
N VAL A 45 31.99 -1.20 -24.08
CA VAL A 45 31.24 0.04 -23.92
C VAL A 45 32.08 1.23 -24.34
N PRO A 46 31.61 2.09 -25.27
CA PRO A 46 32.36 3.28 -25.69
C PRO A 46 32.70 4.17 -24.50
N GLY A 47 34.01 4.51 -24.36
CA GLY A 47 34.54 5.27 -23.24
C GLY A 47 35.01 4.44 -22.04
N LEU A 48 34.79 3.12 -22.04
CA LEU A 48 35.26 2.21 -21.00
C LEU A 48 36.26 1.19 -21.50
N GLU A 49 36.81 1.36 -22.70
CA GLU A 49 37.71 0.42 -23.37
C GLU A 49 38.96 0.09 -22.55
N HIS A 50 39.38 1.04 -21.69
CA HIS A 50 40.56 0.92 -20.84
C HIS A 50 40.24 1.04 -19.34
N ALA A 51 38.97 0.91 -18.97
CA ALA A 51 38.57 0.99 -17.58
C ALA A 51 39.18 -0.15 -16.76
N LYS A 52 39.65 0.17 -15.56
CA LYS A 52 40.13 -0.82 -14.60
C LYS A 52 39.00 -1.12 -13.63
N ILE A 53 38.58 -2.38 -13.54
CA ILE A 53 37.58 -2.81 -12.58
C ILE A 53 38.25 -2.93 -11.21
N VAL A 54 37.73 -2.19 -10.21
CA VAL A 54 38.22 -2.20 -8.83
C VAL A 54 37.46 -3.23 -8.01
N ARG A 55 36.15 -3.38 -8.31
CA ARG A 55 35.27 -4.40 -7.72
C ARG A 55 34.36 -4.94 -8.80
N ASN A 56 34.28 -6.24 -8.85
CA ASN A 56 33.38 -6.93 -9.79
C ASN A 56 31.92 -6.73 -9.38
N ALA A 57 31.01 -6.74 -10.35
CA ALA A 57 29.60 -6.94 -10.08
C ALA A 57 29.38 -8.36 -9.52
N TYR A 58 28.36 -8.53 -8.71
CA TYR A 58 28.05 -9.77 -8.04
C TYR A 58 26.55 -10.03 -8.04
N ALA A 59 26.18 -11.29 -7.97
CA ALA A 59 24.82 -11.69 -7.65
C ALA A 59 24.71 -12.04 -6.17
N ILE A 60 23.56 -11.73 -5.60
CA ILE A 60 23.23 -12.14 -4.25
C ILE A 60 22.18 -13.23 -4.35
N GLU A 61 22.43 -14.37 -3.74
CA GLU A 61 21.45 -15.42 -3.53
C GLU A 61 20.96 -15.38 -2.09
N TYR A 62 19.68 -15.63 -1.91
CA TYR A 62 19.05 -15.63 -0.61
C TYR A 62 18.33 -16.93 -0.35
N ASP A 63 18.61 -17.56 0.78
CA ASP A 63 17.75 -18.60 1.30
C ASP A 63 16.42 -17.99 1.76
N CYS A 64 15.31 -18.61 1.36
CA CYS A 64 13.99 -18.20 1.81
C CYS A 64 13.10 -19.40 2.05
N ILE A 65 12.16 -19.25 2.96
CA ILE A 65 11.07 -20.20 3.15
C ILE A 65 9.95 -19.96 2.13
N ASN A 66 9.05 -20.94 2.03
CA ASN A 66 7.76 -20.68 1.43
C ASN A 66 6.89 -19.90 2.43
N PRO A 67 6.61 -18.60 2.22
CA PRO A 67 5.93 -17.77 3.21
C PRO A 67 4.47 -18.17 3.47
N ARG A 68 3.89 -19.03 2.67
CA ARG A 68 2.56 -19.62 2.92
C ARG A 68 2.53 -20.53 4.16
N GLN A 69 3.69 -20.87 4.73
CA GLN A 69 3.81 -21.54 6.02
C GLN A 69 3.52 -20.59 7.20
N LEU A 70 3.39 -19.29 6.93
CA LEU A 70 3.08 -18.28 7.94
C LEU A 70 1.59 -17.97 8.00
N LEU A 71 1.14 -17.60 9.18
CA LEU A 71 -0.15 -16.94 9.41
C LEU A 71 -0.05 -15.45 9.02
N PRO A 72 -1.16 -14.73 8.87
CA PRO A 72 -1.15 -13.28 8.66
C PRO A 72 -0.47 -12.48 9.79
N SER A 73 -0.32 -13.06 10.98
CA SER A 73 0.46 -12.52 12.10
C SER A 73 1.98 -12.70 11.94
N LEU A 74 2.42 -13.38 10.87
CA LEU A 74 3.79 -13.83 10.61
C LEU A 74 4.30 -14.92 11.57
N GLU A 75 3.42 -15.56 12.34
CA GLU A 75 3.71 -16.77 13.09
C GLU A 75 3.74 -18.00 12.16
N PHE A 76 4.65 -18.95 12.41
CA PHE A 76 4.66 -20.22 11.70
C PHE A 76 3.44 -21.07 12.06
N LYS A 77 2.75 -21.62 11.05
CA LYS A 77 1.61 -22.53 11.25
C LYS A 77 2.01 -23.81 12.01
N ALA A 78 3.19 -24.34 11.72
CA ALA A 78 3.67 -25.58 12.29
C ALA A 78 4.39 -25.41 13.65
N ILE A 79 4.88 -24.22 13.97
CA ILE A 79 5.70 -23.97 15.14
C ILE A 79 5.12 -22.77 15.90
N LYS A 80 4.44 -23.05 17.00
CA LYS A 80 3.83 -22.00 17.83
C LYS A 80 4.91 -21.10 18.45
N ASN A 81 4.59 -19.82 18.56
CA ASN A 81 5.43 -18.76 19.12
C ASN A 81 6.73 -18.48 18.34
N LEU A 82 6.87 -19.01 17.14
CA LEU A 82 7.94 -18.65 16.21
C LEU A 82 7.39 -17.70 15.14
N PHE A 83 7.95 -16.50 15.10
CA PHE A 83 7.60 -15.46 14.13
C PHE A 83 8.77 -15.23 13.17
N SER A 84 8.46 -14.87 11.93
CA SER A 84 9.44 -14.62 10.89
C SER A 84 9.21 -13.30 10.18
N GLY A 85 10.30 -12.61 9.81
CA GLY A 85 10.23 -11.35 9.09
C GLY A 85 11.47 -11.12 8.25
N GLY A 86 11.31 -10.33 7.18
CA GLY A 86 12.39 -9.91 6.32
C GLY A 86 12.58 -10.76 5.08
N GLN A 87 13.78 -10.72 4.55
CA GLN A 87 14.18 -11.40 3.33
C GLN A 87 13.93 -12.92 3.37
N PHE A 88 14.10 -13.53 4.52
CA PHE A 88 13.83 -14.95 4.74
C PHE A 88 12.41 -15.38 4.35
N ASN A 89 11.46 -14.46 4.38
CA ASN A 89 10.09 -14.67 3.91
C ASN A 89 9.90 -14.43 2.39
N GLY A 90 10.99 -14.34 1.62
CA GLY A 90 10.92 -14.19 0.16
C GLY A 90 10.71 -12.76 -0.34
N SER A 91 11.06 -11.74 0.44
CA SER A 91 11.10 -10.33 -0.01
C SER A 91 12.55 -9.84 -0.09
N SER A 92 12.86 -8.94 -1.03
CA SER A 92 14.24 -8.47 -1.26
C SER A 92 14.50 -7.01 -0.88
N GLY A 93 13.49 -6.24 -0.48
CA GLY A 93 13.64 -4.82 -0.15
C GLY A 93 13.84 -4.58 1.34
N TYR A 94 14.57 -3.51 1.67
CA TYR A 94 14.78 -3.10 3.06
C TYR A 94 13.48 -2.69 3.74
N GLU A 95 12.60 -2.00 3.02
CA GLU A 95 11.32 -1.53 3.51
C GLU A 95 10.38 -2.70 3.81
N GLU A 96 10.35 -3.69 2.92
CA GLU A 96 9.58 -4.93 3.15
C GLU A 96 10.09 -5.69 4.36
N ALA A 97 11.41 -5.78 4.52
CA ALA A 97 12.03 -6.44 5.66
C ALA A 97 11.70 -5.74 6.99
N ALA A 98 11.81 -4.40 7.00
CA ALA A 98 11.50 -3.59 8.18
C ALA A 98 10.02 -3.72 8.57
N ALA A 99 9.11 -3.66 7.59
CA ALA A 99 7.67 -3.80 7.84
C ALA A 99 7.30 -5.17 8.41
N GLN A 100 7.87 -6.25 7.86
CA GLN A 100 7.65 -7.60 8.37
C GLN A 100 8.23 -7.78 9.78
N GLY A 101 9.46 -7.30 10.00
CA GLY A 101 10.10 -7.37 11.31
C GLY A 101 9.31 -6.62 12.37
N LEU A 102 8.76 -5.45 12.04
CA LEU A 102 7.89 -4.68 12.93
C LEU A 102 6.63 -5.47 13.30
N ILE A 103 5.89 -6.01 12.33
CA ILE A 103 4.66 -6.76 12.60
C ILE A 103 4.94 -8.06 13.36
N ALA A 104 5.97 -8.79 12.97
CA ALA A 104 6.40 -10.01 13.68
C ALA A 104 6.76 -9.70 15.16
N GLY A 105 7.52 -8.63 15.40
CA GLY A 105 7.89 -8.19 16.75
C GLY A 105 6.70 -7.75 17.59
N ILE A 106 5.76 -6.97 17.00
CA ILE A 106 4.50 -6.59 17.65
C ILE A 106 3.72 -7.83 18.07
N ASN A 107 3.53 -8.77 17.15
CA ASN A 107 2.72 -9.97 17.41
C ASN A 107 3.39 -10.90 18.42
N ALA A 108 4.71 -11.04 18.38
CA ALA A 108 5.44 -11.77 19.41
C ALA A 108 5.25 -11.14 20.81
N ALA A 109 5.32 -9.82 20.92
CA ALA A 109 5.09 -9.10 22.17
C ALA A 109 3.66 -9.21 22.66
N LEU A 110 2.65 -9.06 21.77
CA LEU A 110 1.24 -9.22 22.11
C LEU A 110 0.93 -10.63 22.57
N ARG A 111 1.54 -11.65 21.94
CA ARG A 111 1.41 -13.06 22.34
C ARG A 111 1.93 -13.30 23.76
N VAL A 112 3.10 -12.77 24.12
CA VAL A 112 3.66 -12.86 25.48
C VAL A 112 2.73 -12.17 26.50
N GLN A 113 2.08 -11.07 26.10
CA GLN A 113 1.14 -10.33 26.94
C GLN A 113 -0.26 -10.97 27.02
N GLY A 114 -0.52 -12.06 26.29
CA GLY A 114 -1.85 -12.68 26.22
C GLY A 114 -2.90 -11.80 25.53
N LYS A 115 -2.45 -10.85 24.68
CA LYS A 115 -3.32 -9.95 23.93
C LYS A 115 -3.59 -10.50 22.53
N GLU A 116 -4.64 -9.98 21.90
CA GLU A 116 -5.00 -10.29 20.52
C GLU A 116 -3.93 -9.81 19.52
N GLU A 117 -3.63 -10.64 18.53
CA GLU A 117 -2.68 -10.36 17.47
C GLU A 117 -3.09 -9.16 16.62
N LEU A 118 -2.10 -8.48 16.07
CA LEU A 118 -2.29 -7.42 15.09
C LEU A 118 -2.19 -8.00 13.67
N VAL A 119 -3.30 -8.02 12.99
CA VAL A 119 -3.37 -8.32 11.55
C VAL A 119 -3.93 -7.08 10.85
N LEU A 120 -3.17 -6.52 9.93
CA LEU A 120 -3.59 -5.36 9.15
C LEU A 120 -4.24 -5.80 7.85
N ASP A 121 -5.40 -5.22 7.55
CA ASP A 121 -6.10 -5.46 6.30
C ASP A 121 -5.40 -4.81 5.10
N ARG A 122 -5.60 -5.41 3.92
CA ARG A 122 -5.19 -4.85 2.62
C ARG A 122 -5.81 -3.47 2.36
N SER A 123 -6.98 -3.19 2.90
CA SER A 123 -7.66 -1.90 2.79
C SER A 123 -7.13 -0.84 3.75
N GLU A 124 -6.31 -1.21 4.72
CA GLU A 124 -5.83 -0.32 5.78
C GLU A 124 -4.37 0.08 5.61
N SER A 125 -3.54 -0.78 5.00
CA SER A 125 -2.12 -0.48 4.86
C SER A 125 -1.43 -1.22 3.72
N TYR A 126 -0.33 -0.66 3.22
CA TYR A 126 0.60 -1.36 2.34
C TYR A 126 1.28 -2.54 3.04
N ILE A 127 1.48 -2.47 4.37
CA ILE A 127 1.98 -3.58 5.18
C ILE A 127 0.98 -4.75 5.14
N GLY A 128 -0.33 -4.46 5.24
CA GLY A 128 -1.37 -5.48 5.10
C GLY A 128 -1.37 -6.12 3.71
N VAL A 129 -1.21 -5.32 2.65
CA VAL A 129 -1.07 -5.86 1.27
C VAL A 129 0.17 -6.74 1.15
N LEU A 130 1.32 -6.30 1.65
CA LEU A 130 2.58 -7.04 1.63
C LEU A 130 2.43 -8.42 2.30
N ILE A 131 1.95 -8.43 3.53
CA ILE A 131 1.85 -9.67 4.32
C ILE A 131 0.81 -10.62 3.71
N ASP A 132 -0.36 -10.11 3.33
CA ASP A 132 -1.38 -10.94 2.70
C ASP A 132 -0.88 -11.54 1.38
N ASP A 133 -0.20 -10.76 0.54
CA ASP A 133 0.41 -11.28 -0.69
C ASP A 133 1.45 -12.37 -0.42
N LEU A 134 2.30 -12.20 0.60
CA LEU A 134 3.32 -13.19 0.95
C LEU A 134 2.70 -14.51 1.42
N VAL A 135 1.69 -14.46 2.30
CA VAL A 135 1.14 -15.67 2.93
C VAL A 135 0.06 -16.36 2.08
N THR A 136 -0.49 -15.69 1.07
CA THR A 136 -1.59 -16.22 0.24
C THR A 136 -1.21 -16.49 -1.20
N LYS A 137 -0.29 -15.72 -1.79
CA LYS A 137 0.08 -15.84 -3.21
C LYS A 137 1.33 -16.69 -3.38
N GLU A 138 1.43 -17.31 -4.54
CA GLU A 138 2.64 -17.97 -4.97
C GLU A 138 3.59 -16.96 -5.61
N ASN A 139 4.79 -16.84 -5.05
CA ASN A 139 5.83 -15.94 -5.56
C ASN A 139 7.03 -16.78 -5.98
N HIS A 140 7.35 -16.76 -7.28
CA HIS A 140 8.53 -17.42 -7.85
C HIS A 140 9.76 -16.51 -7.91
N GLU A 141 9.55 -15.22 -7.67
CA GLU A 141 10.58 -14.18 -7.64
C GLU A 141 10.53 -13.46 -6.29
N PRO A 142 11.63 -12.83 -5.85
CA PRO A 142 11.62 -12.01 -4.63
C PRO A 142 10.52 -10.95 -4.68
N TYR A 143 9.68 -10.95 -3.66
CA TYR A 143 8.57 -10.00 -3.58
C TYR A 143 9.07 -8.57 -3.42
N ARG A 144 8.52 -7.65 -4.22
CA ARG A 144 8.71 -6.21 -4.08
C ARG A 144 7.35 -5.54 -3.96
N MET A 145 7.23 -4.67 -2.95
CA MET A 145 6.04 -3.85 -2.76
C MET A 145 6.00 -2.71 -3.78
N MET A 146 5.00 -2.74 -4.63
CA MET A 146 4.72 -1.67 -5.59
C MET A 146 3.30 -1.16 -5.37
N THR A 147 3.08 0.12 -5.64
CA THR A 147 1.75 0.73 -5.51
C THR A 147 0.69 0.04 -6.37
N SER A 148 1.09 -0.58 -7.48
CA SER A 148 0.22 -1.37 -8.36
C SER A 148 -0.36 -2.63 -7.71
N ARG A 149 0.22 -3.11 -6.61
CA ARG A 149 -0.27 -4.28 -5.88
C ARG A 149 -1.44 -3.96 -4.94
N ALA A 150 -1.64 -2.69 -4.62
CA ALA A 150 -2.73 -2.25 -3.75
C ALA A 150 -3.98 -1.88 -4.57
N GLU A 151 -5.12 -2.43 -4.18
CA GLU A 151 -6.42 -2.19 -4.81
C GLU A 151 -6.99 -0.81 -4.42
N TYR A 152 -6.69 -0.35 -3.20
CA TYR A 152 -7.31 0.84 -2.58
C TYR A 152 -6.33 2.02 -2.46
N ARG A 153 -5.57 2.32 -3.52
CA ARG A 153 -4.50 3.33 -3.50
C ARG A 153 -4.95 4.72 -3.09
N LEU A 154 -6.20 5.09 -3.37
CA LEU A 154 -6.73 6.38 -2.96
C LEU A 154 -6.99 6.47 -1.45
N LEU A 155 -7.19 5.33 -0.79
CA LEU A 155 -7.31 5.27 0.67
C LEU A 155 -5.93 5.13 1.34
N LEU A 156 -4.98 4.41 0.70
CA LEU A 156 -3.67 4.09 1.25
C LEU A 156 -2.62 5.15 0.86
N ARG A 157 -2.86 6.40 1.24
CA ARG A 157 -1.93 7.49 0.95
C ARG A 157 -0.92 7.68 2.08
N GLN A 158 0.21 8.30 1.75
CA GLN A 158 1.23 8.66 2.73
C GLN A 158 0.72 9.75 3.68
N ASP A 159 0.03 10.74 3.14
CA ASP A 159 -0.49 11.91 3.87
C ASP A 159 -1.51 11.56 4.96
N ASN A 160 -2.16 10.41 4.89
CA ASN A 160 -3.14 9.95 5.87
C ASN A 160 -2.72 8.69 6.63
N ALA A 161 -1.46 8.30 6.58
CA ALA A 161 -0.99 7.07 7.21
C ALA A 161 -1.16 7.10 8.74
N ASP A 162 -0.95 8.24 9.36
CA ASP A 162 -1.16 8.44 10.79
C ASP A 162 -2.64 8.24 11.19
N LEU A 163 -3.58 8.80 10.42
CA LEU A 163 -5.02 8.65 10.64
C LEU A 163 -5.48 7.18 10.57
N ARG A 164 -4.84 6.38 9.68
CA ARG A 164 -5.19 4.96 9.52
C ARG A 164 -4.53 4.05 10.55
N LEU A 165 -3.27 4.29 10.91
CA LEU A 165 -2.42 3.29 11.55
C LEU A 165 -2.03 3.62 13.00
N ARG A 166 -2.05 4.88 13.44
CA ARG A 166 -1.63 5.25 14.80
C ARG A 166 -2.43 4.56 15.91
N LYS A 167 -3.72 4.31 15.68
CA LYS A 167 -4.57 3.55 16.60
C LYS A 167 -4.05 2.14 16.88
N TYR A 168 -3.46 1.49 15.88
CA TYR A 168 -2.84 0.17 16.03
C TYR A 168 -1.53 0.25 16.80
N GLY A 169 -0.73 1.29 16.52
CA GLY A 169 0.49 1.55 17.28
C GLY A 169 0.20 1.81 18.76
N TYR A 170 -0.87 2.55 19.07
CA TYR A 170 -1.31 2.78 20.45
C TYR A 170 -1.74 1.47 21.13
N ARG A 171 -2.58 0.65 20.47
CA ARG A 171 -2.99 -0.68 20.96
C ARG A 171 -1.79 -1.60 21.22
N ALA A 172 -0.77 -1.51 20.39
CA ALA A 172 0.48 -2.27 20.54
C ALA A 172 1.43 -1.71 21.60
N GLY A 173 1.15 -0.54 22.17
CA GLY A 173 2.01 0.13 23.15
C GLY A 173 3.21 0.87 22.57
N LEU A 174 3.23 1.15 21.26
CA LEU A 174 4.29 1.87 20.56
C LEU A 174 4.04 3.38 20.46
N ILE A 175 2.82 3.83 20.68
CA ILE A 175 2.39 5.22 20.65
C ILE A 175 1.92 5.61 22.04
N SER A 176 2.38 6.77 22.54
CA SER A 176 2.00 7.30 23.85
C SER A 176 0.54 7.79 23.85
N GLU A 177 -0.05 7.92 25.06
CA GLU A 177 -1.38 8.52 25.23
C GLU A 177 -1.45 9.91 24.62
N GLU A 178 -0.45 10.76 24.87
CA GLU A 178 -0.37 12.12 24.33
C GLU A 178 -0.40 12.13 22.78
N GLN A 179 0.36 11.23 22.16
CA GLN A 179 0.39 11.12 20.70
C GLN A 179 -0.95 10.62 20.15
N TYR A 180 -1.65 9.75 20.88
CA TYR A 180 -2.95 9.24 20.48
C TYR A 180 -4.04 10.29 20.64
N GLU A 181 -4.03 11.08 21.74
CA GLU A 181 -4.95 12.20 21.91
C GLU A 181 -4.72 13.29 20.84
N ALA A 182 -3.47 13.58 20.48
CA ALA A 182 -3.17 14.51 19.38
C ALA A 182 -3.77 14.02 18.05
N LEU A 183 -3.78 12.71 17.80
CA LEU A 183 -4.45 12.15 16.63
C LEU A 183 -5.96 12.39 16.65
N LYS A 184 -6.62 12.14 17.77
CA LYS A 184 -8.07 12.35 17.91
C LYS A 184 -8.44 13.82 17.68
N VAL A 185 -7.65 14.75 18.22
CA VAL A 185 -7.83 16.19 17.98
C VAL A 185 -7.66 16.53 16.50
N LYS A 186 -6.70 15.92 15.81
CA LYS A 186 -6.51 16.09 14.35
C LYS A 186 -7.74 15.58 13.58
N GLU A 187 -8.21 14.38 13.86
CA GLU A 187 -9.41 13.79 13.24
C GLU A 187 -10.64 14.68 13.43
N GLN A 188 -10.86 15.15 14.66
CA GLN A 188 -11.96 16.04 14.98
C GLN A 188 -11.90 17.36 14.21
N ARG A 189 -10.73 18.01 14.15
CA ARG A 189 -10.54 19.26 13.41
C ARG A 189 -10.79 19.09 11.91
N ILE A 190 -10.37 17.98 11.33
CA ILE A 190 -10.63 17.67 9.92
C ILE A 190 -12.14 17.55 9.68
N GLN A 191 -12.84 16.82 10.52
CA GLN A 191 -14.27 16.60 10.38
C GLN A 191 -15.07 17.89 10.57
N GLU A 192 -14.79 18.66 11.63
CA GLU A 192 -15.44 19.94 11.90
C GLU A 192 -15.25 20.94 10.75
N GLU A 193 -14.05 20.97 10.17
CA GLU A 193 -13.76 21.88 9.06
C GLU A 193 -14.44 21.45 7.75
N ILE A 194 -14.51 20.15 7.47
CA ILE A 194 -15.27 19.63 6.33
C ILE A 194 -16.75 20.05 6.46
N GLU A 195 -17.35 19.81 7.61
CA GLU A 195 -18.74 20.20 7.87
C GLU A 195 -18.96 21.72 7.77
N ARG A 196 -18.01 22.52 8.28
CA ARG A 196 -18.07 23.98 8.20
C ARG A 196 -18.08 24.47 6.74
N VAL A 197 -17.16 24.00 5.89
CA VAL A 197 -17.07 24.46 4.50
C VAL A 197 -18.20 23.91 3.62
N GLU A 198 -18.80 22.77 3.96
CA GLU A 198 -20.01 22.27 3.31
C GLU A 198 -21.22 23.16 3.60
N ASN A 199 -21.29 23.75 4.79
CA ASN A 199 -22.39 24.60 5.25
C ASN A 199 -22.08 26.11 5.18
N THR A 200 -20.92 26.52 4.68
CA THR A 200 -20.57 27.91 4.47
C THR A 200 -20.76 28.29 3.01
N TYR A 201 -21.67 29.22 2.76
CA TYR A 201 -22.03 29.69 1.43
C TYR A 201 -21.43 31.07 1.14
N VAL A 202 -20.94 31.24 -0.07
CA VAL A 202 -20.50 32.51 -0.65
C VAL A 202 -21.42 32.92 -1.79
N GLY A 203 -21.64 34.21 -1.93
CA GLY A 203 -22.50 34.77 -2.97
C GLY A 203 -21.70 35.27 -4.18
N THR A 204 -22.39 36.01 -5.05
CA THR A 204 -21.86 36.61 -6.29
C THR A 204 -21.15 37.93 -6.08
N SER A 205 -20.61 38.21 -4.88
CA SER A 205 -19.89 39.47 -4.60
C SER A 205 -18.68 39.65 -5.50
N SER A 206 -18.27 40.91 -5.73
CA SER A 206 -17.15 41.18 -6.66
C SER A 206 -15.87 40.49 -6.25
N ASN A 207 -15.53 40.47 -4.95
CA ASN A 207 -14.32 39.78 -4.44
C ASN A 207 -14.31 38.27 -4.69
N VAL A 208 -15.45 37.58 -4.62
CA VAL A 208 -15.55 36.18 -4.93
C VAL A 208 -15.35 35.92 -6.43
N ASN A 209 -16.02 36.67 -7.29
CA ASN A 209 -15.91 36.53 -8.72
C ASN A 209 -14.56 37.01 -9.27
N GLU A 210 -13.91 37.98 -8.65
CA GLU A 210 -12.55 38.43 -8.95
C GLU A 210 -11.55 37.30 -8.66
N LEU A 211 -11.62 36.66 -7.48
CA LEU A 211 -10.81 35.50 -7.14
C LEU A 211 -11.04 34.34 -8.10
N LEU A 212 -12.28 34.03 -8.45
CA LEU A 212 -12.59 32.98 -9.40
C LEU A 212 -11.99 33.27 -10.78
N ALA A 213 -12.06 34.52 -11.27
CA ALA A 213 -11.48 34.94 -12.53
C ALA A 213 -9.95 34.82 -12.52
N GLU A 214 -9.29 35.20 -11.41
CA GLU A 214 -7.84 35.10 -11.23
C GLU A 214 -7.35 33.65 -11.42
N TYR A 215 -8.08 32.69 -10.88
CA TYR A 215 -7.76 31.26 -11.04
C TYR A 215 -8.39 30.60 -12.27
N GLY A 216 -8.95 31.37 -13.18
CA GLY A 216 -9.56 30.85 -14.42
C GLY A 216 -10.81 29.98 -14.18
N SER A 217 -11.47 30.16 -13.04
CA SER A 217 -12.66 29.39 -12.70
C SER A 217 -13.92 30.09 -13.18
N THR A 218 -14.98 29.31 -13.43
CA THR A 218 -16.29 29.84 -13.82
C THR A 218 -16.89 30.72 -12.72
N LEU A 219 -17.32 31.93 -13.09
CA LEU A 219 -17.95 32.89 -12.18
C LEU A 219 -19.26 32.34 -11.60
N LEU A 220 -19.58 32.77 -10.39
CA LEU A 220 -20.85 32.39 -9.77
C LEU A 220 -21.99 33.24 -10.32
N SER A 221 -23.11 32.58 -10.66
CA SER A 221 -24.40 33.22 -10.96
C SER A 221 -25.39 33.14 -9.79
N GLY A 222 -25.03 32.42 -8.72
CA GLY A 222 -25.82 32.23 -7.51
C GLY A 222 -24.93 31.83 -6.34
N GLY A 223 -25.52 31.59 -5.15
CA GLY A 223 -24.77 31.09 -4.00
C GLY A 223 -24.18 29.71 -4.23
N SER A 224 -22.95 29.50 -3.71
CA SER A 224 -22.28 28.19 -3.75
C SER A 224 -21.62 27.94 -2.38
N SER A 225 -21.58 26.69 -1.94
CA SER A 225 -20.81 26.35 -0.75
C SER A 225 -19.30 26.43 -1.02
N LEU A 226 -18.51 26.69 0.02
CA LEU A 226 -17.05 26.62 -0.11
C LEU A 226 -16.58 25.23 -0.56
N ALA A 227 -17.24 24.18 -0.11
CA ALA A 227 -16.93 22.81 -0.53
C ALA A 227 -17.15 22.58 -2.04
N GLU A 228 -18.22 23.15 -2.64
CA GLU A 228 -18.44 23.09 -4.08
C GLU A 228 -17.33 23.80 -4.86
N LEU A 229 -16.82 24.91 -4.35
CA LEU A 229 -15.68 25.62 -4.93
C LEU A 229 -14.39 24.80 -4.81
N ILE A 230 -14.13 24.20 -3.67
CA ILE A 230 -12.96 23.33 -3.46
C ILE A 230 -12.98 22.13 -4.42
N ARG A 231 -14.16 21.59 -4.77
CA ARG A 231 -14.29 20.47 -5.72
C ARG A 231 -13.89 20.84 -7.15
N ARG A 232 -13.83 22.12 -7.51
CA ARG A 232 -13.40 22.54 -8.84
C ARG A 232 -11.92 22.24 -9.06
N PRO A 233 -11.49 21.72 -10.24
CA PRO A 233 -10.10 21.33 -10.48
C PRO A 233 -9.08 22.44 -10.22
N GLU A 234 -9.39 23.64 -10.63
CA GLU A 234 -8.54 24.84 -10.57
C GLU A 234 -8.47 25.48 -9.19
N LEU A 235 -9.36 25.14 -8.26
CA LEU A 235 -9.40 25.71 -6.91
C LEU A 235 -8.96 24.71 -5.85
N ASN A 236 -8.58 25.20 -4.69
CA ASN A 236 -8.29 24.39 -3.50
C ASN A 236 -8.65 25.13 -2.22
N TYR A 237 -8.60 24.41 -1.10
CA TYR A 237 -8.95 24.97 0.20
C TYR A 237 -8.12 26.22 0.55
N LYS A 238 -6.80 26.24 0.28
CA LYS A 238 -5.93 27.38 0.63
C LYS A 238 -6.29 28.63 -0.17
N MET A 239 -6.61 28.50 -1.45
CA MET A 239 -6.95 29.63 -2.33
C MET A 239 -8.20 30.38 -1.89
N LEU A 240 -9.15 29.71 -1.25
CA LEU A 240 -10.40 30.34 -0.81
C LEU A 240 -10.27 31.13 0.50
N ALA A 241 -9.06 31.29 1.05
CA ALA A 241 -8.86 31.98 2.33
C ALA A 241 -9.37 33.43 2.31
N GLU A 242 -9.19 34.15 1.20
CA GLU A 242 -9.57 35.54 1.06
C GLU A 242 -11.09 35.78 1.04
N VAL A 243 -11.86 34.79 0.64
CA VAL A 243 -13.31 34.82 0.58
C VAL A 243 -13.98 34.10 1.74
N ASP A 244 -13.19 33.60 2.70
CA ASP A 244 -13.65 32.90 3.90
C ASP A 244 -13.17 33.58 5.19
N PRO A 245 -13.78 34.72 5.58
CA PRO A 245 -13.33 35.49 6.74
C PRO A 245 -13.51 34.77 8.08
N LYS A 246 -14.31 33.69 8.12
CA LYS A 246 -14.54 32.86 9.31
C LYS A 246 -13.65 31.66 9.39
N ARG A 247 -12.68 31.55 8.49
CA ARG A 247 -11.77 30.43 8.42
C ARG A 247 -10.93 30.25 9.68
N PRO A 248 -10.94 29.07 10.32
CA PRO A 248 -10.11 28.83 11.49
C PRO A 248 -8.63 28.71 11.11
N LYS A 249 -7.73 29.01 12.04
CA LYS A 249 -6.31 28.72 11.91
C LYS A 249 -6.07 27.25 12.18
N LEU A 250 -5.83 26.48 11.15
CA LEU A 250 -5.59 25.04 11.21
C LEU A 250 -4.14 24.70 10.82
N PRO A 251 -3.55 23.67 11.41
CA PRO A 251 -2.28 23.11 10.94
C PRO A 251 -2.33 22.73 9.46
N GLU A 252 -1.18 22.78 8.79
CA GLU A 252 -1.11 22.55 7.35
C GLU A 252 -1.57 21.16 6.93
N ASP A 253 -1.20 20.13 7.70
CA ASP A 253 -1.60 18.75 7.49
C ASP A 253 -3.12 18.53 7.64
N VAL A 254 -3.79 19.29 8.53
CA VAL A 254 -5.25 19.30 8.65
C VAL A 254 -5.87 19.94 7.41
N GLN A 255 -5.36 21.10 6.97
CA GLN A 255 -5.85 21.79 5.77
C GLN A 255 -5.73 20.91 4.52
N GLU A 256 -4.62 20.17 4.39
CA GLU A 256 -4.40 19.25 3.30
C GLU A 256 -5.43 18.11 3.31
N GLN A 257 -5.69 17.51 4.49
CA GLN A 257 -6.71 16.45 4.61
C GLN A 257 -8.11 16.97 4.30
N VAL A 258 -8.48 18.17 4.73
CA VAL A 258 -9.76 18.82 4.37
C VAL A 258 -9.89 18.95 2.86
N ASN A 259 -8.86 19.51 2.21
CA ASN A 259 -8.84 19.68 0.76
C ASN A 259 -8.99 18.36 0.00
N ILE A 260 -8.21 17.33 0.38
CA ILE A 260 -8.23 16.03 -0.27
C ILE A 260 -9.58 15.34 -0.09
N ASN A 261 -10.11 15.31 1.14
CA ASN A 261 -11.38 14.65 1.42
C ASN A 261 -12.53 15.28 0.64
N ILE A 262 -12.56 16.62 0.48
CA ILE A 262 -13.60 17.31 -0.28
C ILE A 262 -13.44 17.08 -1.79
N LYS A 263 -12.21 17.26 -2.33
CA LYS A 263 -11.95 17.08 -3.77
C LYS A 263 -12.23 15.68 -4.27
N TYR A 264 -11.88 14.69 -3.49
CA TYR A 264 -11.97 13.28 -3.89
C TYR A 264 -13.11 12.53 -3.23
N ASP A 265 -14.06 13.23 -2.59
CA ASP A 265 -15.18 12.64 -1.84
C ASP A 265 -15.90 11.53 -2.59
N GLY A 266 -16.29 11.77 -3.84
CA GLY A 266 -17.00 10.78 -4.66
C GLY A 266 -16.17 9.52 -4.96
N TYR A 267 -14.86 9.68 -5.15
CA TYR A 267 -13.94 8.56 -5.39
C TYR A 267 -13.66 7.79 -4.10
N ILE A 268 -13.46 8.50 -2.99
CA ILE A 268 -13.26 7.92 -1.66
C ILE A 268 -14.48 7.09 -1.26
N LYS A 269 -15.69 7.64 -1.37
CA LYS A 269 -16.95 6.93 -1.07
C LYS A 269 -17.12 5.68 -1.93
N ARG A 270 -16.74 5.72 -3.21
CA ARG A 270 -16.78 4.55 -4.08
C ARG A 270 -15.81 3.47 -3.62
N GLN A 271 -14.58 3.83 -3.28
CA GLN A 271 -13.61 2.86 -2.75
C GLN A 271 -14.04 2.30 -1.39
N MET A 272 -14.60 3.12 -0.50
CA MET A 272 -15.13 2.65 0.79
C MET A 272 -16.23 1.59 0.61
N LYS A 273 -17.14 1.75 -0.35
CA LYS A 273 -18.13 0.71 -0.68
C LYS A 273 -17.48 -0.60 -1.14
N GLN A 274 -16.40 -0.52 -1.93
CA GLN A 274 -15.64 -1.70 -2.34
C GLN A 274 -14.98 -2.38 -1.13
N VAL A 275 -14.41 -1.59 -0.23
CA VAL A 275 -13.81 -2.09 1.02
C VAL A 275 -14.85 -2.80 1.88
N GLU A 276 -16.05 -2.23 2.04
CA GLU A 276 -17.14 -2.88 2.80
C GLU A 276 -17.54 -4.23 2.20
N GLN A 277 -17.65 -4.30 0.88
CA GLN A 277 -17.93 -5.56 0.18
C GLN A 277 -16.80 -6.58 0.38
N PHE A 278 -15.56 -6.11 0.31
CA PHE A 278 -14.38 -6.93 0.55
C PHE A 278 -14.34 -7.48 1.99
N LYS A 279 -14.57 -6.61 2.99
CA LYS A 279 -14.61 -7.02 4.41
C LYS A 279 -15.68 -8.09 4.67
N LYS A 280 -16.84 -7.97 4.06
CA LYS A 280 -17.89 -9.00 4.15
C LYS A 280 -17.44 -10.37 3.61
N MET A 281 -16.57 -10.38 2.59
CA MET A 281 -15.98 -11.65 2.10
C MET A 281 -14.89 -12.18 3.04
N GLU A 282 -14.09 -11.30 3.64
CA GLU A 282 -13.08 -11.69 4.63
C GLU A 282 -13.70 -12.23 5.93
N GLU A 283 -14.83 -11.69 6.36
CA GLU A 283 -15.59 -12.18 7.53
C GLU A 283 -16.17 -13.58 7.33
N LYS A 284 -16.45 -13.98 6.10
CA LYS A 284 -16.97 -15.32 5.79
C LYS A 284 -15.85 -16.36 5.86
N LYS A 285 -15.69 -16.95 7.05
CA LYS A 285 -14.70 -17.99 7.32
C LYS A 285 -15.03 -19.27 6.55
N ILE A 286 -13.99 -19.95 6.11
CA ILE A 286 -14.07 -21.28 5.53
C ILE A 286 -13.65 -22.28 6.62
N PRO A 287 -14.47 -23.29 6.93
CA PRO A 287 -14.12 -24.32 7.90
C PRO A 287 -12.83 -25.05 7.53
N GLU A 288 -11.95 -25.32 8.51
CA GLU A 288 -10.68 -26.02 8.27
C GLU A 288 -10.86 -27.41 7.67
N ASN A 289 -11.93 -28.09 8.04
CA ASN A 289 -12.27 -29.45 7.59
C ASN A 289 -13.10 -29.50 6.30
N ILE A 290 -13.22 -28.38 5.57
CA ILE A 290 -13.98 -28.37 4.31
C ILE A 290 -13.35 -29.34 3.29
N ASN A 291 -14.20 -30.14 2.64
CA ASN A 291 -13.80 -30.99 1.54
C ASN A 291 -14.24 -30.37 0.21
N TYR A 292 -13.30 -29.72 -0.48
CA TYR A 292 -13.60 -29.06 -1.76
C TYR A 292 -13.93 -30.05 -2.88
N ASP A 293 -13.47 -31.30 -2.79
CA ASP A 293 -13.71 -32.32 -3.82
C ASP A 293 -15.19 -32.75 -3.86
N GLU A 294 -15.89 -32.65 -2.74
CA GLU A 294 -17.33 -32.94 -2.64
C GLU A 294 -18.22 -31.83 -3.23
N ILE A 295 -17.71 -30.64 -3.46
CA ILE A 295 -18.47 -29.52 -4.00
C ILE A 295 -18.60 -29.69 -5.52
N GLN A 296 -19.69 -30.26 -5.99
CA GLN A 296 -19.86 -30.68 -7.40
C GLN A 296 -19.73 -29.54 -8.41
N SER A 297 -20.20 -28.34 -8.07
CA SER A 297 -20.21 -27.19 -8.98
C SER A 297 -18.88 -26.41 -9.05
N LEU A 298 -17.86 -26.80 -8.28
CA LEU A 298 -16.52 -26.19 -8.39
C LEU A 298 -15.76 -26.80 -9.57
N ARG A 299 -15.07 -25.94 -10.34
CA ARG A 299 -14.16 -26.39 -11.39
C ARG A 299 -13.00 -27.17 -10.82
N ILE A 300 -12.45 -28.12 -11.59
CA ILE A 300 -11.34 -28.97 -11.19
C ILE A 300 -10.13 -28.13 -10.75
N GLU A 301 -9.76 -27.12 -11.53
CA GLU A 301 -8.66 -26.20 -11.20
C GLU A 301 -8.89 -25.50 -9.86
N ALA A 302 -10.10 -24.97 -9.63
CA ALA A 302 -10.47 -24.32 -8.38
C ALA A 302 -10.37 -25.29 -7.19
N LYS A 303 -10.86 -26.53 -7.30
CA LYS A 303 -10.71 -27.57 -6.27
C LYS A 303 -9.24 -27.82 -5.94
N GLN A 304 -8.39 -28.01 -6.96
CA GLN A 304 -6.96 -28.24 -6.76
C GLN A 304 -6.30 -27.07 -6.04
N LYS A 305 -6.57 -25.84 -6.47
CA LYS A 305 -6.01 -24.63 -5.87
C LYS A 305 -6.52 -24.43 -4.43
N LEU A 306 -7.80 -24.58 -4.19
CA LEU A 306 -8.39 -24.44 -2.84
C LEU A 306 -7.87 -25.53 -1.88
N ASN A 307 -7.70 -26.76 -2.32
CA ASN A 307 -7.07 -27.83 -1.54
C ASN A 307 -5.60 -27.54 -1.23
N LEU A 308 -4.87 -26.97 -2.20
CA LEU A 308 -3.45 -26.63 -2.04
C LEU A 308 -3.26 -25.44 -1.07
N TYR A 309 -4.03 -24.38 -1.24
CA TYR A 309 -3.83 -23.11 -0.51
C TYR A 309 -4.56 -23.06 0.82
N ARG A 310 -5.62 -23.84 1.00
CA ARG A 310 -6.44 -23.84 2.23
C ARG A 310 -6.75 -22.45 2.75
N PRO A 311 -7.47 -21.60 1.98
CA PRO A 311 -7.82 -20.26 2.43
C PRO A 311 -8.69 -20.30 3.67
N ILE A 312 -8.50 -19.35 4.59
CA ILE A 312 -9.23 -19.28 5.85
C ILE A 312 -10.57 -18.56 5.72
N ASN A 313 -10.76 -17.81 4.62
CA ASN A 313 -12.00 -17.08 4.36
C ASN A 313 -12.25 -16.93 2.84
N ILE A 314 -13.45 -16.45 2.50
CA ILE A 314 -13.86 -16.25 1.10
C ILE A 314 -13.02 -15.16 0.41
N GLY A 315 -12.60 -14.12 1.12
CA GLY A 315 -11.74 -13.07 0.58
C GLY A 315 -10.40 -13.62 0.11
N GLN A 316 -9.74 -14.46 0.92
CA GLN A 316 -8.51 -15.15 0.51
C GLN A 316 -8.75 -16.09 -0.67
N ALA A 317 -9.83 -16.87 -0.64
CA ALA A 317 -10.18 -17.77 -1.73
C ALA A 317 -10.32 -17.01 -3.07
N SER A 318 -10.92 -15.83 -3.06
CA SER A 318 -11.12 -15.00 -4.27
C SER A 318 -9.82 -14.45 -4.88
N ARG A 319 -8.74 -14.39 -4.12
CA ARG A 319 -7.43 -13.91 -4.58
C ARG A 319 -6.52 -15.02 -5.12
N ILE A 320 -6.92 -16.27 -4.99
CA ILE A 320 -6.15 -17.41 -5.50
C ILE A 320 -6.25 -17.44 -7.02
N SER A 321 -5.11 -17.43 -7.70
CA SER A 321 -5.06 -17.60 -9.16
C SER A 321 -5.64 -18.96 -9.55
N GLY A 322 -6.57 -18.98 -10.51
CA GLY A 322 -7.32 -20.16 -10.90
C GLY A 322 -8.69 -20.32 -10.23
N VAL A 323 -8.99 -19.52 -9.21
CA VAL A 323 -10.33 -19.44 -8.60
C VAL A 323 -11.08 -18.25 -9.21
N SER A 324 -12.19 -18.50 -9.89
CA SER A 324 -13.00 -17.47 -10.56
C SER A 324 -14.10 -16.92 -9.67
N PRO A 325 -14.70 -15.76 -10.02
CA PRO A 325 -15.89 -15.26 -9.32
C PRO A 325 -17.07 -16.27 -9.28
N ALA A 326 -17.18 -17.11 -10.31
CA ALA A 326 -18.21 -18.17 -10.32
C ALA A 326 -17.93 -19.23 -9.25
N ASP A 327 -16.67 -19.65 -9.08
CA ASP A 327 -16.27 -20.60 -8.04
C ASP A 327 -16.52 -20.00 -6.63
N ILE A 328 -16.26 -18.71 -6.46
CA ILE A 328 -16.58 -18.00 -5.19
C ILE A 328 -18.08 -17.99 -4.92
N SER A 329 -18.92 -17.77 -5.94
CA SER A 329 -20.38 -17.85 -5.79
C SER A 329 -20.83 -19.25 -5.36
N VAL A 330 -20.24 -20.29 -5.93
CA VAL A 330 -20.50 -21.68 -5.53
C VAL A 330 -20.12 -21.92 -4.07
N LEU A 331 -18.94 -21.44 -3.63
CA LEU A 331 -18.51 -21.56 -2.24
C LEU A 331 -19.43 -20.81 -1.28
N LEU A 332 -19.89 -19.61 -1.65
CA LEU A 332 -20.82 -18.83 -0.83
C LEU A 332 -22.16 -19.55 -0.63
N VAL A 333 -22.70 -20.15 -1.70
CA VAL A 333 -23.92 -20.96 -1.62
C VAL A 333 -23.71 -22.20 -0.73
N TYR A 334 -22.61 -22.92 -0.95
CA TYR A 334 -22.30 -24.12 -0.16
C TYR A 334 -22.15 -23.82 1.34
N LEU A 335 -21.47 -22.71 1.70
CA LEU A 335 -21.29 -22.27 3.08
C LEU A 335 -22.56 -21.63 3.68
N GLY A 336 -23.47 -21.15 2.88
CA GLY A 336 -24.76 -20.61 3.32
C GLY A 336 -25.83 -21.67 3.60
N HIS A 337 -25.63 -22.91 3.14
CA HIS A 337 -26.51 -24.05 3.36
C HIS A 337 -26.06 -24.96 4.51
N LYS A 338 -24.94 -24.66 5.16
CA LYS A 338 -24.45 -25.31 6.39
C LYS A 338 -24.57 -24.37 7.58
#